data_b1f73aff035a7762a262966e5c764c94
#
_entry.id   b1f73aff035a7762a262966e5c764c94
#
_cell.length_a   1.000
_cell.length_b   1.000
_cell.length_c   1.000
_cell.angle_alpha   90.00
_cell.angle_beta   90.00
_cell.angle_gamma   90.00
#
_symmetry.space_group_name_H-M   'P 1'
#
loop_
_entity.id
_entity.type
_entity.pdbx_description
1 polymer ?
#
loop_
_entity_poly.entity_id
_entity_poly.type
_entity_poly.pdbx_seq_one_letter_code
_entity_poly.pdbx_strand_id
1 'polypeptide(L)'
;MFIISRKLRKEDKYLSDLGENQYRDLFIGIDTQVPLVNGKMIVPIGFDNGATTPSFKSSYRAFCRGLLTYGAVARGTGQKSETTTQLYENARQIILNFFNVGKDDNYTAIFAKHTTECMNILANVLIKDKNERVLTTRMEHHANDLPWRHTCMVDYVEVDENGRLKIDELESKLKKSNGKIKYVSITGASNVTGYVNPIHEIATICHRYNAKIIVDAAQLVAHKKINMRGSKPCERIDFLVFSPYLNLFE
;
A
#
# COMPACT_ATOMS: atom_id res chain seq x y z
N MET A 1 15.47 -20.25 10.81
CA MET A 1 15.77 -19.96 9.39
C MET A 1 14.58 -20.43 8.56
N PHE A 2 13.68 -19.51 8.22
CA PHE A 2 12.48 -19.86 7.48
C PHE A 2 12.82 -19.99 5.99
N ILE A 3 12.54 -21.18 5.46
CA ILE A 3 12.70 -21.60 4.07
C ILE A 3 11.56 -21.01 3.18
N ILE A 4 11.02 -19.86 3.53
CA ILE A 4 10.03 -19.19 2.69
C ILE A 4 10.66 -18.68 1.38
N SER A 5 11.90 -18.18 1.42
CA SER A 5 12.54 -17.62 0.23
C SER A 5 12.92 -18.66 -0.85
N ARG A 6 13.25 -19.91 -0.47
CA ARG A 6 13.56 -20.97 -1.45
C ARG A 6 12.32 -21.67 -2.01
N LYS A 7 11.24 -21.74 -1.24
CA LYS A 7 9.97 -22.32 -1.73
C LYS A 7 9.17 -21.34 -2.56
N LEU A 8 9.15 -20.05 -2.19
CA LEU A 8 8.56 -19.00 -3.02
C LEU A 8 9.22 -18.91 -4.40
N ARG A 9 10.55 -18.95 -4.49
CA ARG A 9 11.25 -19.00 -5.80
C ARG A 9 10.92 -20.25 -6.64
N LYS A 10 10.53 -21.38 -6.03
CA LYS A 10 10.05 -22.54 -6.77
C LYS A 10 8.57 -22.40 -7.15
N GLU A 11 7.78 -21.73 -6.33
CA GLU A 11 6.39 -21.41 -6.61
C GLU A 11 6.27 -20.30 -7.66
N ASP A 12 7.14 -19.28 -7.65
CA ASP A 12 7.24 -18.23 -8.68
C ASP A 12 7.57 -18.82 -10.07
N LYS A 13 8.50 -19.76 -10.13
CA LYS A 13 8.83 -20.48 -11.37
C LYS A 13 7.68 -21.40 -11.83
N TYR A 14 6.86 -21.87 -10.89
CA TYR A 14 5.68 -22.67 -11.17
C TYR A 14 4.52 -21.80 -11.69
N LEU A 15 4.39 -20.55 -11.23
CA LEU A 15 3.36 -19.62 -11.67
C LEU A 15 3.54 -19.22 -13.15
N SER A 16 4.80 -19.04 -13.60
CA SER A 16 5.09 -18.70 -15.00
C SER A 16 4.71 -19.83 -16.00
N ASP A 17 4.59 -21.05 -15.51
CA ASP A 17 4.33 -22.24 -16.33
C ASP A 17 2.86 -22.68 -16.27
N LEU A 18 1.98 -21.94 -15.54
CA LEU A 18 0.56 -22.26 -15.42
C LEU A 18 -0.23 -21.83 -16.66
N GLY A 19 -1.03 -22.73 -17.19
CA GLY A 19 -2.06 -22.37 -18.17
C GLY A 19 -3.21 -21.58 -17.55
N GLU A 20 -3.96 -20.82 -18.36
CA GLU A 20 -5.04 -19.91 -17.90
C GLU A 20 -6.02 -20.52 -16.90
N ASN A 21 -6.41 -21.78 -17.08
CA ASN A 21 -7.33 -22.48 -16.19
C ASN A 21 -6.72 -22.86 -14.83
N GLN A 22 -5.39 -22.92 -14.73
CA GLN A 22 -4.69 -23.33 -13.51
C GLN A 22 -4.55 -22.16 -12.50
N TYR A 23 -4.64 -20.90 -12.93
CA TYR A 23 -4.64 -19.74 -12.03
C TYR A 23 -5.82 -19.77 -11.06
N ARG A 24 -6.99 -20.25 -11.48
CA ARG A 24 -8.15 -20.37 -10.60
C ARG A 24 -7.87 -21.24 -9.37
N ASP A 25 -7.07 -22.29 -9.52
CA ASP A 25 -6.71 -23.21 -8.44
C ASP A 25 -5.85 -22.59 -7.34
N LEU A 26 -5.26 -21.42 -7.58
CA LEU A 26 -4.46 -20.72 -6.58
C LEU A 26 -5.32 -20.05 -5.51
N PHE A 27 -6.59 -19.74 -5.81
CA PHE A 27 -7.47 -18.95 -4.96
C PHE A 27 -8.43 -19.78 -4.13
N ILE A 28 -8.91 -19.20 -3.03
CA ILE A 28 -9.91 -19.78 -2.15
C ILE A 28 -11.28 -19.20 -2.49
N GLY A 29 -12.28 -20.09 -2.61
CA GLY A 29 -13.69 -19.69 -2.65
C GLY A 29 -14.24 -19.20 -3.99
N ILE A 30 -13.42 -19.11 -5.04
CA ILE A 30 -13.86 -18.58 -6.35
C ILE A 30 -14.93 -19.42 -7.06
N ASP A 31 -15.03 -20.71 -6.72
CA ASP A 31 -16.04 -21.64 -7.25
C ASP A 31 -17.15 -21.95 -6.22
N THR A 32 -17.19 -21.18 -5.12
CA THR A 32 -18.19 -21.38 -4.06
C THR A 32 -19.53 -20.80 -4.49
N GLN A 33 -20.59 -21.61 -4.40
CA GLN A 33 -21.95 -21.14 -4.65
C GLN A 33 -22.43 -20.23 -3.54
N VAL A 34 -23.12 -19.15 -3.92
CA VAL A 34 -23.78 -18.22 -2.99
C VAL A 34 -25.27 -18.08 -3.35
N PRO A 35 -26.14 -17.83 -2.36
CA PRO A 35 -27.57 -17.66 -2.63
C PRO A 35 -27.86 -16.28 -3.25
N LEU A 36 -28.66 -16.24 -4.27
CA LEU A 36 -29.34 -15.04 -4.75
C LEU A 36 -30.51 -14.66 -3.83
N VAL A 37 -31.04 -13.45 -3.99
CA VAL A 37 -32.21 -12.96 -3.23
C VAL A 37 -33.43 -13.89 -3.37
N ASN A 38 -33.59 -14.57 -4.50
CA ASN A 38 -34.64 -15.56 -4.75
C ASN A 38 -34.31 -16.97 -4.25
N GLY A 39 -33.21 -17.16 -3.54
CA GLY A 39 -32.75 -18.46 -3.00
C GLY A 39 -32.01 -19.36 -4.00
N LYS A 40 -31.90 -18.98 -5.28
CA LYS A 40 -31.15 -19.77 -6.26
C LYS A 40 -29.66 -19.69 -5.95
N MET A 41 -28.98 -20.83 -5.92
CA MET A 41 -27.52 -20.91 -5.75
C MET A 41 -26.80 -20.69 -7.09
N ILE A 42 -25.80 -19.81 -7.09
CA ILE A 42 -24.92 -19.55 -8.25
C ILE A 42 -23.47 -19.43 -7.82
N VAL A 43 -22.55 -19.70 -8.73
CA VAL A 43 -21.14 -19.28 -8.59
C VAL A 43 -21.06 -17.84 -9.12
N PRO A 44 -20.72 -16.85 -8.27
CA PRO A 44 -20.62 -15.46 -8.71
C PRO A 44 -19.41 -15.26 -9.62
N ILE A 45 -19.54 -14.36 -10.58
CA ILE A 45 -18.44 -13.92 -11.44
C ILE A 45 -18.00 -12.55 -10.95
N GLY A 46 -16.78 -12.45 -10.41
CA GLY A 46 -16.18 -11.20 -9.95
C GLY A 46 -15.47 -10.49 -11.10
N PHE A 47 -15.92 -9.28 -11.44
CA PHE A 47 -15.27 -8.41 -12.43
C PHE A 47 -14.50 -7.26 -11.80
N ASP A 48 -14.48 -7.18 -10.45
CA ASP A 48 -13.83 -6.12 -9.70
C ASP A 48 -12.93 -6.71 -8.59
N ASN A 49 -11.92 -7.47 -9.01
CA ASN A 49 -10.92 -7.99 -8.09
C ASN A 49 -10.00 -6.89 -7.53
N GLY A 50 -9.94 -5.72 -8.19
CA GLY A 50 -9.21 -4.55 -7.70
C GLY A 50 -9.82 -3.96 -6.43
N ALA A 51 -11.12 -4.11 -6.21
CA ALA A 51 -11.77 -3.70 -4.96
C ALA A 51 -11.67 -4.77 -3.87
N THR A 52 -11.73 -6.07 -4.24
CA THR A 52 -11.63 -7.19 -3.28
C THR A 52 -11.02 -8.40 -3.98
N THR A 53 -9.77 -8.68 -3.69
CA THR A 53 -9.05 -9.81 -4.26
C THR A 53 -9.32 -11.09 -3.46
N PRO A 54 -9.61 -12.22 -4.12
CA PRO A 54 -9.71 -13.53 -3.46
C PRO A 54 -8.37 -13.91 -2.80
N SER A 55 -8.45 -14.59 -1.64
CA SER A 55 -7.25 -15.00 -0.91
C SER A 55 -6.52 -16.15 -1.60
N PHE A 56 -5.19 -16.07 -1.65
CA PHE A 56 -4.36 -17.18 -2.13
C PHE A 56 -4.36 -18.36 -1.15
N LYS A 57 -4.45 -19.58 -1.65
CA LYS A 57 -4.31 -20.81 -0.85
C LYS A 57 -2.94 -20.90 -0.16
N SER A 58 -1.87 -20.40 -0.82
CA SER A 58 -0.51 -20.35 -0.25
C SER A 58 -0.45 -19.45 0.99
N SER A 59 -1.03 -18.26 0.94
CA SER A 59 -1.10 -17.30 2.06
C SER A 59 -1.88 -17.88 3.24
N TYR A 60 -3.03 -18.48 2.97
CA TYR A 60 -3.82 -19.16 4.00
C TYR A 60 -3.05 -20.30 4.68
N ARG A 61 -2.38 -21.14 3.88
CA ARG A 61 -1.53 -22.22 4.43
C ARG A 61 -0.37 -21.68 5.27
N ALA A 62 0.25 -20.57 4.84
CA ALA A 62 1.31 -19.93 5.62
C ALA A 62 0.78 -19.39 6.95
N PHE A 63 -0.38 -18.74 6.94
CA PHE A 63 -1.06 -18.28 8.15
C PHE A 63 -1.36 -19.45 9.12
N CYS A 64 -1.98 -20.54 8.64
CA CYS A 64 -2.25 -21.72 9.46
C CYS A 64 -0.98 -22.31 10.08
N ARG A 65 0.13 -22.38 9.32
CA ARG A 65 1.42 -22.85 9.88
C ARG A 65 1.94 -21.91 10.96
N GLY A 66 1.81 -20.58 10.78
CA GLY A 66 2.23 -19.58 11.77
C GLY A 66 1.48 -19.69 13.10
N LEU A 67 0.18 -20.06 13.05
CA LEU A 67 -0.63 -20.24 14.25
C LEU A 67 -0.12 -21.36 15.16
N LEU A 68 0.52 -22.40 14.63
CA LEU A 68 1.04 -23.51 15.43
C LEU A 68 2.16 -23.08 16.38
N THR A 69 2.91 -22.06 16.00
CA THR A 69 4.03 -21.50 16.77
C THR A 69 3.75 -20.11 17.31
N TYR A 70 2.49 -19.66 17.26
CA TYR A 70 2.11 -18.33 17.68
C TYR A 70 2.44 -18.05 19.14
N GLY A 71 3.07 -16.90 19.38
CA GLY A 71 3.37 -16.32 20.68
C GLY A 71 3.38 -14.79 20.59
N ALA A 72 3.48 -14.11 21.73
CA ALA A 72 3.51 -12.66 21.77
C ALA A 72 4.75 -12.08 21.07
N VAL A 73 4.57 -11.15 20.13
CA VAL A 73 5.67 -10.44 19.47
C VAL A 73 6.41 -9.57 20.47
N ALA A 74 7.74 -9.48 20.33
CA ALA A 74 8.63 -8.60 21.10
C ALA A 74 8.63 -8.82 22.64
N ARG A 75 8.16 -9.96 23.12
CA ARG A 75 8.11 -10.27 24.57
C ARG A 75 9.49 -10.65 25.15
N GLY A 76 10.45 -11.00 24.29
CA GLY A 76 11.83 -11.28 24.68
C GLY A 76 12.09 -12.62 25.36
N THR A 77 11.08 -13.43 25.64
CA THR A 77 11.22 -14.73 26.30
C THR A 77 10.24 -15.77 25.78
N GLY A 78 10.72 -17.01 25.67
CA GLY A 78 9.94 -18.17 25.26
C GLY A 78 10.02 -18.44 23.75
N GLN A 79 10.25 -19.70 23.41
CA GLN A 79 10.52 -20.14 22.01
C GLN A 79 9.43 -19.74 21.01
N LYS A 80 8.14 -19.83 21.39
CA LYS A 80 7.04 -19.41 20.52
C LYS A 80 7.06 -17.90 20.29
N SER A 81 7.33 -17.11 21.34
CA SER A 81 7.45 -15.65 21.24
C SER A 81 8.62 -15.24 20.33
N GLU A 82 9.79 -15.86 20.49
CA GLU A 82 10.95 -15.65 19.63
C GLU A 82 10.67 -16.01 18.18
N THR A 83 10.04 -17.16 17.93
CA THR A 83 9.65 -17.61 16.59
C THR A 83 8.69 -16.61 15.94
N THR A 84 7.67 -16.14 16.67
CA THR A 84 6.70 -15.18 16.12
C THR A 84 7.33 -13.81 15.88
N THR A 85 8.21 -13.37 16.79
CA THR A 85 8.97 -12.13 16.62
C THR A 85 9.86 -12.19 15.40
N GLN A 86 10.57 -13.31 15.19
CA GLN A 86 11.40 -13.49 14.02
C GLN A 86 10.59 -13.50 12.71
N LEU A 87 9.41 -14.11 12.70
CA LEU A 87 8.49 -14.07 11.57
C LEU A 87 8.06 -12.64 11.24
N TYR A 88 7.72 -11.87 12.26
CA TYR A 88 7.29 -10.48 12.13
C TYR A 88 8.41 -9.59 11.56
N GLU A 89 9.64 -9.71 12.10
CA GLU A 89 10.79 -8.92 11.61
C GLU A 89 11.22 -9.36 10.21
N ASN A 90 11.16 -10.65 9.89
CA ASN A 90 11.41 -11.14 8.54
C ASN A 90 10.40 -10.58 7.53
N ALA A 91 9.12 -10.51 7.91
CA ALA A 91 8.08 -9.92 7.05
C ALA A 91 8.34 -8.43 6.78
N ARG A 92 8.78 -7.67 7.80
CA ARG A 92 9.22 -6.27 7.60
C ARG A 92 10.36 -6.17 6.58
N GLN A 93 11.37 -7.02 6.72
CA GLN A 93 12.51 -6.99 5.82
C GLN A 93 12.14 -7.38 4.38
N ILE A 94 11.22 -8.34 4.21
CA ILE A 94 10.71 -8.73 2.89
C ILE A 94 10.01 -7.53 2.23
N ILE A 95 9.16 -6.82 2.96
CA ILE A 95 8.45 -5.63 2.46
C ILE A 95 9.45 -4.53 2.08
N LEU A 96 10.41 -4.22 2.92
CA LEU A 96 11.42 -3.21 2.62
C LEU A 96 12.21 -3.56 1.36
N ASN A 97 12.65 -4.80 1.24
CA ASN A 97 13.37 -5.28 0.05
C ASN A 97 12.51 -5.22 -1.22
N PHE A 98 11.20 -5.52 -1.11
CA PHE A 98 10.27 -5.44 -2.23
C PHE A 98 10.20 -4.01 -2.81
N PHE A 99 10.27 -3.01 -1.96
CA PHE A 99 10.28 -1.59 -2.35
C PHE A 99 11.70 -1.03 -2.58
N ASN A 100 12.70 -1.90 -2.69
CA ASN A 100 14.09 -1.54 -2.95
C ASN A 100 14.70 -0.61 -1.89
N VAL A 101 14.33 -0.80 -0.62
CA VAL A 101 14.93 -0.10 0.52
C VAL A 101 15.53 -1.12 1.48
N GLY A 102 16.73 -0.84 1.99
CA GLY A 102 17.48 -1.67 2.91
C GLY A 102 17.54 -1.10 4.32
N LYS A 103 18.32 -1.78 5.18
CA LYS A 103 18.52 -1.36 6.58
C LYS A 103 19.15 0.03 6.73
N ASP A 104 19.98 0.42 5.77
CA ASP A 104 20.76 1.67 5.81
C ASP A 104 19.97 2.87 5.27
N ASP A 105 18.75 2.65 4.76
CA ASP A 105 17.96 3.70 4.13
C ASP A 105 17.04 4.46 5.11
N ASN A 106 17.10 4.15 6.41
CA ASN A 106 16.25 4.74 7.46
C ASN A 106 14.73 4.60 7.22
N TYR A 107 14.31 3.50 6.58
CA TYR A 107 12.90 3.15 6.46
C TYR A 107 12.52 2.04 7.43
N THR A 108 11.27 2.06 7.85
CA THR A 108 10.68 0.96 8.62
C THR A 108 9.32 0.60 8.05
N ALA A 109 8.97 -0.69 8.08
CA ALA A 109 7.64 -1.16 7.77
C ALA A 109 6.80 -1.26 9.05
N ILE A 110 5.59 -0.71 9.04
CA ILE A 110 4.64 -0.75 10.14
C ILE A 110 3.40 -1.48 9.64
N PHE A 111 3.00 -2.53 10.34
CA PHE A 111 1.77 -3.27 10.04
C PHE A 111 0.58 -2.65 10.75
N ALA A 112 -0.48 -2.41 10.00
CA ALA A 112 -1.79 -1.97 10.47
C ALA A 112 -2.87 -2.84 9.80
N LYS A 113 -4.14 -2.64 10.13
CA LYS A 113 -5.23 -3.49 9.64
C LYS A 113 -5.53 -3.27 8.16
N HIS A 114 -5.46 -2.02 7.70
CA HIS A 114 -5.77 -1.60 6.33
C HIS A 114 -5.25 -0.17 6.06
N THR A 115 -5.24 0.24 4.78
CA THR A 115 -4.77 1.57 4.33
C THR A 115 -5.43 2.72 5.10
N THR A 116 -6.73 2.66 5.38
CA THR A 116 -7.44 3.71 6.15
C THR A 116 -6.87 3.90 7.55
N GLU A 117 -6.52 2.82 8.25
CA GLU A 117 -5.87 2.92 9.57
C GLU A 117 -4.48 3.54 9.44
N CYS A 118 -3.69 3.12 8.44
CA CYS A 118 -2.37 3.72 8.18
C CYS A 118 -2.45 5.23 7.96
N MET A 119 -3.40 5.70 7.15
CA MET A 119 -3.60 7.12 6.89
C MET A 119 -4.04 7.88 8.14
N ASN A 120 -4.92 7.30 8.96
CA ASN A 120 -5.30 7.89 10.25
C ASN A 120 -4.11 7.96 11.21
N ILE A 121 -3.28 6.93 11.29
CA ILE A 121 -2.05 6.95 12.09
C ILE A 121 -1.13 8.08 11.61
N LEU A 122 -0.87 8.18 10.30
CA LEU A 122 -0.02 9.24 9.75
C LEU A 122 -0.59 10.62 10.05
N ALA A 123 -1.88 10.84 9.82
CA ALA A 123 -2.53 12.11 10.08
C ALA A 123 -2.38 12.54 11.56
N ASN A 124 -2.60 11.62 12.50
CA ASN A 124 -2.48 11.92 13.93
C ASN A 124 -1.03 12.06 14.42
N VAL A 125 -0.07 11.36 13.78
CA VAL A 125 1.34 11.41 14.19
C VAL A 125 2.06 12.59 13.57
N LEU A 126 1.78 12.91 12.31
CA LEU A 126 2.50 13.96 11.58
C LEU A 126 1.97 15.37 11.87
N ILE A 127 0.67 15.51 12.04
CA ILE A 127 0.00 16.79 12.31
C ILE A 127 0.01 17.06 13.81
N LYS A 128 0.50 18.22 14.20
CA LYS A 128 0.61 18.65 15.61
C LYS A 128 -0.34 19.80 15.95
N ASP A 129 -0.76 20.58 14.95
CA ASP A 129 -1.66 21.71 15.09
C ASP A 129 -2.71 21.69 13.97
N LYS A 130 -3.96 21.96 14.30
CA LYS A 130 -5.08 22.05 13.34
C LYS A 130 -4.90 23.15 12.27
N ASN A 131 -4.03 24.12 12.53
CA ASN A 131 -3.68 25.16 11.57
C ASN A 131 -2.59 24.72 10.56
N GLU A 132 -1.97 23.57 10.76
CA GLU A 132 -1.08 23.01 9.75
C GLU A 132 -1.84 22.69 8.47
N ARG A 133 -1.10 22.68 7.35
CA ARG A 133 -1.67 22.46 6.02
C ARG A 133 -1.10 21.23 5.36
N VAL A 134 -1.99 20.41 4.83
CA VAL A 134 -1.67 19.29 3.93
C VAL A 134 -2.19 19.62 2.54
N LEU A 135 -1.39 19.38 1.51
CA LEU A 135 -1.82 19.45 0.12
C LEU A 135 -2.20 18.04 -0.34
N THR A 136 -3.39 17.90 -0.89
CA THR A 136 -3.88 16.64 -1.45
C THR A 136 -4.53 16.88 -2.81
N THR A 137 -5.18 15.88 -3.40
CA THR A 137 -5.79 16.01 -4.73
C THR A 137 -7.29 15.71 -4.71
N ARG A 138 -8.00 16.10 -5.77
CA ARG A 138 -9.42 15.77 -5.95
C ARG A 138 -9.67 14.32 -6.39
N MET A 139 -8.62 13.57 -6.65
CA MET A 139 -8.72 12.17 -7.09
C MET A 139 -8.52 11.15 -5.97
N GLU A 140 -8.39 11.61 -4.72
CA GLU A 140 -8.10 10.72 -3.60
C GLU A 140 -9.29 9.82 -3.23
N HIS A 141 -8.98 8.59 -2.84
CA HIS A 141 -9.92 7.76 -2.10
C HIS A 141 -10.21 8.39 -0.73
N HIS A 142 -11.42 8.23 -0.19
CA HIS A 142 -11.79 8.73 1.13
C HIS A 142 -10.81 8.36 2.25
N ALA A 143 -10.17 7.20 2.14
CA ALA A 143 -9.14 6.77 3.10
C ALA A 143 -7.95 7.73 3.18
N ASN A 144 -7.61 8.40 2.06
CA ASN A 144 -6.52 9.36 1.98
C ASN A 144 -6.98 10.83 1.98
N ASP A 145 -8.26 11.10 2.13
CA ASP A 145 -8.82 12.46 2.19
C ASP A 145 -9.34 12.80 3.60
N LEU A 146 -10.25 11.97 4.13
CA LEU A 146 -10.96 12.26 5.38
C LEU A 146 -10.05 12.40 6.61
N PRO A 147 -8.99 11.60 6.81
CA PRO A 147 -8.11 11.77 7.96
C PRO A 147 -7.46 13.15 8.03
N TRP A 148 -7.06 13.70 6.89
CA TRP A 148 -6.46 15.03 6.83
C TRP A 148 -7.47 16.12 7.15
N ARG A 149 -8.69 16.06 6.60
CA ARG A 149 -9.78 17.02 6.93
C ARG A 149 -10.09 17.04 8.42
N HIS A 150 -9.94 15.91 9.08
CA HIS A 150 -10.24 15.81 10.52
C HIS A 150 -9.12 16.39 11.39
N THR A 151 -7.87 16.35 10.92
CA THR A 151 -6.68 16.71 11.72
C THR A 151 -6.14 18.09 11.43
N CYS A 152 -6.29 18.62 10.20
CA CYS A 152 -5.66 19.88 9.78
C CYS A 152 -6.45 20.61 8.69
N MET A 153 -5.91 21.71 8.19
CA MET A 153 -6.40 22.42 7.01
C MET A 153 -5.94 21.69 5.75
N VAL A 154 -6.83 21.50 4.78
CA VAL A 154 -6.53 20.75 3.55
C VAL A 154 -6.67 21.67 2.35
N ASP A 155 -5.60 21.77 1.57
CA ASP A 155 -5.60 22.40 0.25
C ASP A 155 -5.67 21.28 -0.82
N TYR A 156 -6.42 21.52 -1.91
CA TYR A 156 -6.62 20.55 -2.97
C TYR A 156 -5.95 21.00 -4.27
N VAL A 157 -5.39 20.04 -5.00
CA VAL A 157 -4.98 20.20 -6.39
C VAL A 157 -6.07 19.62 -7.28
N GLU A 158 -6.45 20.35 -8.29
CA GLU A 158 -7.50 19.94 -9.22
C GLU A 158 -6.95 18.91 -10.25
N VAL A 159 -7.87 18.22 -10.89
CA VAL A 159 -7.60 17.39 -12.05
C VAL A 159 -8.04 18.10 -13.33
N ASP A 160 -7.48 17.69 -14.45
CA ASP A 160 -7.92 18.14 -15.77
C ASP A 160 -9.21 17.41 -16.22
N GLU A 161 -9.73 17.73 -17.38
CA GLU A 161 -10.91 17.12 -17.99
C GLU A 161 -10.77 15.60 -18.25
N ASN A 162 -9.52 15.10 -18.31
CA ASN A 162 -9.21 13.69 -18.47
C ASN A 162 -8.97 12.98 -17.12
N GLY A 163 -9.17 13.66 -16.00
CA GLY A 163 -8.93 13.13 -14.66
C GLY A 163 -7.45 13.04 -14.27
N ARG A 164 -6.55 13.75 -14.96
CA ARG A 164 -5.12 13.77 -14.64
C ARG A 164 -4.80 14.89 -13.66
N LEU A 165 -3.88 14.62 -12.75
CA LEU A 165 -3.42 15.62 -11.79
C LEU A 165 -2.75 16.81 -12.48
N LYS A 166 -3.16 18.03 -12.09
CA LYS A 166 -2.53 19.28 -12.55
C LYS A 166 -1.24 19.54 -11.78
N ILE A 167 -0.12 18.97 -12.25
CA ILE A 167 1.19 19.04 -11.58
C ILE A 167 1.69 20.48 -11.43
N ASP A 168 1.47 21.33 -12.43
CA ASP A 168 1.85 22.75 -12.38
C ASP A 168 1.09 23.49 -11.26
N GLU A 169 -0.18 23.13 -11.02
CA GLU A 169 -0.95 23.68 -9.91
C GLU A 169 -0.40 23.21 -8.55
N LEU A 170 -0.01 21.93 -8.45
CA LEU A 170 0.64 21.38 -7.26
C LEU A 170 1.91 22.18 -6.94
N GLU A 171 2.79 22.36 -7.89
CA GLU A 171 4.02 23.14 -7.72
C GLU A 171 3.74 24.60 -7.36
N SER A 172 2.79 25.24 -8.04
CA SER A 172 2.37 26.63 -7.73
C SER A 172 1.87 26.77 -6.29
N LYS A 173 1.07 25.84 -5.80
CA LYS A 173 0.56 25.85 -4.42
C LYS A 173 1.68 25.67 -3.40
N LEU A 174 2.59 24.74 -3.63
CA LEU A 174 3.77 24.55 -2.78
C LEU A 174 4.63 25.82 -2.73
N LYS A 175 4.92 26.42 -3.86
CA LYS A 175 5.68 27.67 -3.96
C LYS A 175 5.00 28.80 -3.20
N LYS A 176 3.69 29.01 -3.38
CA LYS A 176 2.91 30.05 -2.71
C LYS A 176 2.79 29.82 -1.21
N SER A 177 2.86 28.57 -0.76
CA SER A 177 2.76 28.23 0.66
C SER A 177 3.95 28.74 1.47
N ASN A 178 5.07 29.07 0.83
CA ASN A 178 6.30 29.50 1.46
C ASN A 178 6.75 28.59 2.62
N GLY A 179 6.71 27.28 2.37
CA GLY A 179 7.09 26.24 3.32
C GLY A 179 6.07 25.94 4.44
N LYS A 180 4.86 26.49 4.37
CA LYS A 180 3.77 26.17 5.33
C LYS A 180 3.14 24.78 5.08
N ILE A 181 3.15 24.29 3.83
CA ILE A 181 2.74 22.92 3.51
C ILE A 181 3.92 22.00 3.74
N LYS A 182 3.81 21.12 4.73
CA LYS A 182 4.87 20.15 5.09
C LYS A 182 4.67 18.78 4.48
N TYR A 183 3.44 18.44 4.11
CA TYR A 183 3.08 17.14 3.59
C TYR A 183 2.19 17.28 2.36
N VAL A 184 2.50 16.46 1.34
CA VAL A 184 1.69 16.28 0.14
C VAL A 184 1.23 14.82 0.14
N SER A 185 -0.09 14.59 0.21
CA SER A 185 -0.66 13.24 0.23
C SER A 185 -1.42 12.99 -1.06
N ILE A 186 -0.99 11.99 -1.83
CA ILE A 186 -1.52 11.69 -3.16
C ILE A 186 -1.77 10.20 -3.36
N THR A 187 -2.76 9.86 -4.18
CA THR A 187 -2.89 8.49 -4.69
C THR A 187 -1.82 8.21 -5.75
N GLY A 188 -1.22 7.02 -5.69
CA GLY A 188 -0.29 6.56 -6.72
C GLY A 188 -0.99 6.16 -8.01
N ALA A 189 -2.21 5.59 -7.89
CA ALA A 189 -3.10 5.28 -9.00
C ALA A 189 -4.55 5.46 -8.55
N SER A 190 -5.37 6.11 -9.38
CA SER A 190 -6.79 6.30 -9.09
C SER A 190 -7.56 4.97 -9.17
N ASN A 191 -8.31 4.65 -8.12
CA ASN A 191 -9.22 3.50 -8.11
C ASN A 191 -10.45 3.69 -9.03
N VAL A 192 -10.71 4.91 -9.52
CA VAL A 192 -11.86 5.25 -10.36
C VAL A 192 -11.45 5.30 -11.83
N THR A 193 -10.41 6.07 -12.16
CA THR A 193 -10.00 6.32 -13.54
C THR A 193 -8.86 5.42 -14.02
N GLY A 194 -8.15 4.74 -13.09
CA GLY A 194 -6.95 3.97 -13.38
C GLY A 194 -5.72 4.83 -13.73
N TYR A 195 -5.85 6.17 -13.67
CA TYR A 195 -4.72 7.05 -13.95
C TYR A 195 -3.60 6.88 -12.92
N VAL A 196 -2.39 6.69 -13.41
CA VAL A 196 -1.18 6.50 -12.60
C VAL A 196 -0.42 7.82 -12.51
N ASN A 197 -0.27 8.34 -11.29
CA ASN A 197 0.47 9.56 -11.03
C ASN A 197 1.99 9.34 -11.13
N PRO A 198 2.76 10.32 -11.62
CA PRO A 198 4.22 10.27 -11.69
C PRO A 198 4.82 10.57 -10.30
N ILE A 199 4.73 9.61 -9.37
CA ILE A 199 5.03 9.79 -7.94
C ILE A 199 6.46 10.29 -7.67
N HIS A 200 7.45 9.93 -8.48
CA HIS A 200 8.83 10.36 -8.31
C HIS A 200 9.08 11.79 -8.77
N GLU A 201 8.40 12.23 -9.84
CA GLU A 201 8.39 13.62 -10.28
C GLU A 201 7.75 14.51 -9.20
N ILE A 202 6.60 14.08 -8.66
CA ILE A 202 5.90 14.79 -7.59
C ILE A 202 6.76 14.83 -6.33
N ALA A 203 7.47 13.74 -5.98
CA ALA A 203 8.42 13.72 -4.87
C ALA A 203 9.52 14.78 -5.04
N THR A 204 10.07 14.88 -6.26
CA THR A 204 11.10 15.90 -6.58
C THR A 204 10.57 17.31 -6.38
N ILE A 205 9.33 17.58 -6.79
CA ILE A 205 8.68 18.88 -6.57
C ILE A 205 8.49 19.12 -5.06
N CYS A 206 7.93 18.14 -4.33
CA CYS A 206 7.73 18.25 -2.88
C CYS A 206 9.04 18.62 -2.15
N HIS A 207 10.11 17.88 -2.41
CA HIS A 207 11.41 18.09 -1.76
C HIS A 207 12.03 19.45 -2.10
N ARG A 208 11.84 19.96 -3.31
CA ARG A 208 12.28 21.31 -3.71
C ARG A 208 11.68 22.39 -2.81
N TYR A 209 10.48 22.18 -2.30
CA TYR A 209 9.78 23.11 -1.41
C TYR A 209 9.77 22.67 0.05
N ASN A 210 10.68 21.77 0.46
CA ASN A 210 10.80 21.22 1.82
C ASN A 210 9.52 20.54 2.35
N ALA A 211 8.71 19.98 1.46
CA ALA A 211 7.58 19.15 1.80
C ALA A 211 7.93 17.66 1.62
N LYS A 212 7.29 16.79 2.40
CA LYS A 212 7.38 15.32 2.28
C LYS A 212 6.21 14.78 1.50
N ILE A 213 6.44 13.69 0.77
CA ILE A 213 5.41 13.02 0.00
C ILE A 213 4.88 11.79 0.73
N ILE A 214 3.56 11.64 0.76
CA ILE A 214 2.82 10.47 1.23
C ILE A 214 2.08 9.90 0.02
N VAL A 215 2.36 8.65 -0.34
CA VAL A 215 1.73 7.99 -1.48
C VAL A 215 0.77 6.92 -0.99
N ASP A 216 -0.51 7.08 -1.29
CA ASP A 216 -1.49 6.01 -1.23
C ASP A 216 -1.29 5.09 -2.44
N ALA A 217 -0.68 3.95 -2.20
CA ALA A 217 -0.36 2.96 -3.22
C ALA A 217 -1.33 1.77 -3.19
N ALA A 218 -2.51 1.90 -2.58
CA ALA A 218 -3.47 0.80 -2.46
C ALA A 218 -3.79 0.15 -3.81
N GLN A 219 -3.95 0.95 -4.87
CA GLN A 219 -4.11 0.44 -6.23
C GLN A 219 -2.78 0.24 -6.96
N LEU A 220 -1.83 1.18 -6.80
CA LEU A 220 -0.60 1.17 -7.58
C LEU A 220 0.26 -0.06 -7.33
N VAL A 221 0.36 -0.50 -6.08
CA VAL A 221 1.28 -1.57 -5.66
C VAL A 221 1.00 -2.91 -6.33
N ALA A 222 -0.26 -3.18 -6.67
CA ALA A 222 -0.68 -4.40 -7.33
C ALA A 222 -0.31 -4.45 -8.83
N HIS A 223 -0.09 -3.29 -9.45
CA HIS A 223 -0.01 -3.18 -10.91
C HIS A 223 1.33 -2.64 -11.39
N LYS A 224 2.13 -2.05 -10.52
CA LYS A 224 3.39 -1.42 -10.92
C LYS A 224 4.45 -1.53 -9.82
N LYS A 225 5.64 -1.94 -10.21
CA LYS A 225 6.80 -1.95 -9.30
C LYS A 225 7.10 -0.53 -8.81
N ILE A 226 7.21 -0.37 -7.50
CA ILE A 226 7.53 0.90 -6.86
C ILE A 226 8.95 0.81 -6.28
N ASN A 227 9.79 1.79 -6.59
CA ASN A 227 11.11 1.94 -5.99
C ASN A 227 11.08 3.16 -5.05
N MET A 228 11.04 2.94 -3.74
CA MET A 228 10.95 4.04 -2.78
C MET A 228 12.17 4.97 -2.79
N ARG A 229 13.34 4.49 -3.23
CA ARG A 229 14.55 5.33 -3.35
C ARG A 229 14.47 6.32 -4.50
N GLY A 230 13.70 5.98 -5.56
CA GLY A 230 13.81 6.66 -6.85
C GLY A 230 15.15 6.35 -7.54
N SER A 231 15.44 7.07 -8.61
CA SER A 231 16.73 7.04 -9.34
C SER A 231 17.70 8.09 -8.82
N LYS A 232 17.19 9.13 -8.17
CA LYS A 232 17.93 10.23 -7.55
C LYS A 232 17.44 10.49 -6.13
N PRO A 233 18.27 11.06 -5.23
CA PRO A 233 17.85 11.34 -3.85
C PRO A 233 16.58 12.18 -3.70
N CYS A 234 16.33 13.11 -4.62
CA CYS A 234 15.13 13.94 -4.63
C CYS A 234 13.85 13.22 -5.07
N GLU A 235 13.96 12.06 -5.68
CA GLU A 235 12.85 11.24 -6.18
C GLU A 235 12.32 10.25 -5.13
N ARG A 236 12.95 10.17 -3.96
CA ARG A 236 12.56 9.24 -2.90
C ARG A 236 11.13 9.48 -2.43
N ILE A 237 10.45 8.40 -2.06
CA ILE A 237 9.13 8.45 -1.43
C ILE A 237 9.32 8.43 0.08
N ASP A 238 8.80 9.44 0.80
CA ASP A 238 8.96 9.52 2.26
C ASP A 238 8.04 8.55 3.00
N PHE A 239 6.78 8.44 2.55
CA PHE A 239 5.80 7.51 3.11
C PHE A 239 5.04 6.80 1.99
N LEU A 240 4.97 5.48 2.10
CA LEU A 240 4.19 4.64 1.20
C LEU A 240 3.16 3.87 2.02
N VAL A 241 1.89 4.01 1.68
CA VAL A 241 0.78 3.31 2.34
C VAL A 241 0.08 2.41 1.33
N PHE A 242 -0.14 1.17 1.70
CA PHE A 242 -0.78 0.19 0.81
C PHE A 242 -1.46 -0.92 1.61
N SER A 243 -2.28 -1.69 0.95
CA SER A 243 -2.90 -2.89 1.49
C SER A 243 -2.42 -4.12 0.73
N PRO A 244 -1.77 -5.09 1.37
CA PRO A 244 -1.30 -6.29 0.70
C PRO A 244 -2.43 -7.22 0.23
N TYR A 245 -3.68 -6.97 0.63
CA TYR A 245 -4.86 -7.71 0.16
C TYR A 245 -5.19 -7.47 -1.31
N LEU A 246 -4.66 -6.41 -1.88
CA LEU A 246 -4.87 -6.04 -3.26
C LEU A 246 -3.69 -6.52 -4.13
N ASN A 247 -3.44 -7.83 -4.20
CA ASN A 247 -2.54 -8.48 -5.18
C ASN A 247 -1.01 -8.42 -4.93
N LEU A 248 -0.50 -8.46 -3.71
CA LEU A 248 0.95 -8.42 -3.45
C LEU A 248 1.67 -9.78 -3.38
N PHE A 249 1.12 -10.84 -3.94
CA PHE A 249 1.79 -12.16 -3.92
C PHE A 249 1.74 -12.85 -5.29
N GLU A 250 2.24 -12.15 -6.31
CA GLU A 250 2.79 -12.80 -7.50
C GLU A 250 4.30 -12.89 -7.43
#